data_ca91d29e8a417ee71ab1d30276f55c0e
#
_entry.id   ca91d29e8a417ee71ab1d30276f55c0e
#
_cell.length_a   1.000
_cell.length_b   1.000
_cell.length_c   1.000
_cell.angle_alpha   90.00
_cell.angle_beta   90.00
_cell.angle_gamma   90.00
#
_symmetry.space_group_name_H-M   'P 1'
#
loop_
_entity.id
_entity.type
_entity.pdbx_description
1 polymer ?
#
loop_
_entity_poly.entity_id
_entity_poly.type
_entity_poly.pdbx_seq_one_letter_code
_entity_poly.pdbx_strand_id
1 'polypeptide(L)'
;MVDNNSNIVSPDHIIMLLSEYFLQKKKGPVIYDVKCSNQVSKIIEDNGGDPVIEKTGHFNIKNKIRETNAILGAEMSGHIFINYDWYGFDDGIYSAVILAKIISELEIDLSTKISDFPKVFSTPELTLDVEDSQKFEMVDKFKNEVDFSGYEILDIDGVRFSSSKAWGLLRASNTSPKLVMRFEGDTCLLYTSDAADDDVS
;
A
#
# COMPACT_ATOMS: atom_id res chain seq x y z
N MET A 1 11.88 6.01 7.58
CA MET A 1 13.14 6.40 6.90
C MET A 1 13.02 7.85 6.45
N VAL A 2 14.15 8.59 6.37
CA VAL A 2 14.21 9.98 5.92
C VAL A 2 15.28 10.06 4.83
N ASP A 3 15.03 10.85 3.77
CA ASP A 3 15.97 11.05 2.68
C ASP A 3 17.03 12.12 3.03
N ASN A 4 17.99 12.37 2.11
CA ASN A 4 19.05 13.36 2.26
C ASN A 4 18.54 14.82 2.26
N ASN A 5 17.29 15.08 1.87
CA ASN A 5 16.63 16.38 1.91
C ASN A 5 15.71 16.54 3.15
N SER A 6 15.78 15.60 4.11
CA SER A 6 14.95 15.56 5.33
C SER A 6 13.46 15.29 5.07
N ASN A 7 13.08 14.75 3.91
CA ASN A 7 11.72 14.31 3.65
C ASN A 7 11.49 12.91 4.22
N ILE A 8 10.29 12.69 4.75
CA ILE A 8 9.86 11.35 5.17
C ILE A 8 9.59 10.51 3.92
N VAL A 9 10.29 9.37 3.80
CA VAL A 9 10.05 8.40 2.74
C VAL A 9 8.82 7.56 3.10
N SER A 10 7.81 7.56 2.24
CA SER A 10 6.58 6.82 2.49
C SER A 10 6.82 5.31 2.53
N PRO A 11 6.00 4.53 3.25
CA PRO A 11 6.06 3.07 3.21
C PRO A 11 5.92 2.49 1.80
N ASP A 12 5.06 3.07 0.95
CA ASP A 12 4.95 2.65 -0.46
C ASP A 12 6.30 2.73 -1.19
N HIS A 13 7.05 3.83 -1.04
CA HIS A 13 8.37 3.97 -1.64
C HIS A 13 9.39 2.96 -1.07
N ILE A 14 9.30 2.65 0.23
CA ILE A 14 10.15 1.61 0.84
C ILE A 14 9.84 0.25 0.22
N ILE A 15 8.57 -0.09 0.03
CA ILE A 15 8.14 -1.33 -0.61
C ILE A 15 8.64 -1.39 -2.05
N MET A 16 8.55 -0.29 -2.80
CA MET A 16 9.05 -0.21 -4.18
C MET A 16 10.57 -0.44 -4.25
N LEU A 17 11.36 0.21 -3.38
CA LEU A 17 12.81 0.02 -3.29
C LEU A 17 13.18 -1.43 -2.99
N LEU A 18 12.53 -2.04 -2.00
CA LEU A 18 12.76 -3.43 -1.64
C LEU A 18 12.35 -4.39 -2.75
N SER A 19 11.23 -4.10 -3.44
CA SER A 19 10.75 -4.91 -4.57
C SER A 19 11.75 -4.88 -5.73
N GLU A 20 12.23 -3.71 -6.15
CA GLU A 20 13.27 -3.60 -7.18
C GLU A 20 14.52 -4.40 -6.78
N TYR A 21 14.99 -4.23 -5.56
CA TYR A 21 16.23 -4.88 -5.07
C TYR A 21 16.11 -6.40 -5.06
N PHE A 22 15.04 -6.95 -4.51
CA PHE A 22 14.88 -8.40 -4.39
C PHE A 22 14.50 -9.06 -5.72
N LEU A 23 13.69 -8.39 -6.55
CA LEU A 23 13.29 -8.90 -7.87
C LEU A 23 14.44 -8.95 -8.88
N GLN A 24 15.51 -8.17 -8.69
CA GLN A 24 16.76 -8.35 -9.45
C GLN A 24 17.49 -9.65 -9.07
N LYS A 25 17.31 -10.15 -7.86
CA LYS A 25 17.98 -11.38 -7.36
C LYS A 25 17.16 -12.64 -7.66
N LYS A 26 15.84 -12.56 -7.48
CA LYS A 26 14.91 -13.67 -7.71
C LYS A 26 13.55 -13.12 -8.09
N LYS A 27 12.98 -13.62 -9.20
CA LYS A 27 11.60 -13.31 -9.58
C LYS A 27 10.63 -14.11 -8.72
N GLY A 28 9.45 -13.56 -8.48
CA GLY A 28 8.40 -14.21 -7.70
C GLY A 28 7.39 -13.24 -7.12
N PRO A 29 6.44 -13.76 -6.33
CA PRO A 29 5.40 -12.93 -5.73
C PRO A 29 5.96 -11.95 -4.69
N VAL A 30 5.37 -10.75 -4.66
CA VAL A 30 5.53 -9.75 -3.61
C VAL A 30 4.15 -9.43 -3.04
N ILE A 31 3.99 -9.64 -1.73
CA ILE A 31 2.72 -9.44 -1.03
C ILE A 31 2.69 -8.03 -0.44
N TYR A 32 1.57 -7.33 -0.60
CA TYR A 32 1.36 -6.04 0.06
C TYR A 32 -0.11 -5.85 0.45
N ASP A 33 -0.37 -5.01 1.45
CA ASP A 33 -1.72 -4.86 1.96
C ASP A 33 -2.59 -3.93 1.09
N VAL A 34 -3.90 -4.05 1.24
CA VAL A 34 -4.91 -3.27 0.48
C VAL A 34 -4.76 -1.76 0.56
N LYS A 35 -4.01 -1.24 1.52
CA LYS A 35 -3.79 0.19 1.73
C LYS A 35 -2.66 0.76 0.86
N CYS A 36 -1.82 -0.10 0.25
CA CYS A 36 -0.69 0.35 -0.55
C CYS A 36 -1.13 0.98 -1.87
N SER A 37 -0.27 1.87 -2.38
CA SER A 37 -0.42 2.53 -3.68
C SER A 37 -0.51 1.53 -4.85
N ASN A 38 -1.28 1.87 -5.89
CA ASN A 38 -1.26 1.12 -7.15
C ASN A 38 0.12 1.15 -7.83
N GLN A 39 0.96 2.13 -7.51
CA GLN A 39 2.32 2.19 -8.04
C GLN A 39 3.21 1.05 -7.53
N VAL A 40 2.91 0.50 -6.35
CA VAL A 40 3.58 -0.70 -5.82
C VAL A 40 3.39 -1.88 -6.77
N SER A 41 2.15 -2.13 -7.22
CA SER A 41 1.85 -3.18 -8.22
C SER A 41 2.67 -2.99 -9.48
N LYS A 42 2.63 -1.79 -10.03
CA LYS A 42 3.33 -1.46 -11.27
C LYS A 42 4.84 -1.68 -11.17
N ILE A 43 5.48 -1.21 -10.09
CA ILE A 43 6.92 -1.41 -9.89
C ILE A 43 7.27 -2.90 -9.75
N ILE A 44 6.42 -3.70 -9.10
CA ILE A 44 6.62 -5.15 -9.00
C ILE A 44 6.56 -5.79 -10.39
N GLU A 45 5.54 -5.46 -11.21
CA GLU A 45 5.36 -5.97 -12.58
C GLU A 45 6.51 -5.55 -13.49
N ASP A 46 6.88 -4.27 -13.49
CA ASP A 46 7.99 -3.71 -14.30
C ASP A 46 9.33 -4.39 -13.99
N ASN A 47 9.49 -4.90 -12.76
CA ASN A 47 10.65 -5.68 -12.33
C ASN A 47 10.47 -7.20 -12.50
N GLY A 48 9.40 -7.65 -13.16
CA GLY A 48 9.13 -9.05 -13.47
C GLY A 48 8.76 -9.90 -12.27
N GLY A 49 8.14 -9.30 -11.26
CA GLY A 49 7.50 -9.97 -10.13
C GLY A 49 6.00 -10.09 -10.31
N ASP A 50 5.35 -10.79 -9.38
CA ASP A 50 3.92 -11.01 -9.34
C ASP A 50 3.32 -10.22 -8.17
N PRO A 51 2.59 -9.10 -8.39
CA PRO A 51 1.98 -8.33 -7.31
C PRO A 51 0.78 -9.07 -6.72
N VAL A 52 0.74 -9.20 -5.39
CA VAL A 52 -0.36 -9.87 -4.68
C VAL A 52 -0.86 -8.98 -3.55
N ILE A 53 -2.08 -8.48 -3.71
CA ILE A 53 -2.76 -7.70 -2.66
C ILE A 53 -3.37 -8.66 -1.63
N GLU A 54 -3.18 -8.37 -0.35
CA GLU A 54 -3.71 -9.17 0.76
C GLU A 54 -4.36 -8.27 1.82
N LYS A 55 -5.14 -8.86 2.71
CA LYS A 55 -5.71 -8.20 3.89
C LYS A 55 -4.61 -7.63 4.77
N THR A 56 -4.87 -6.47 5.36
CA THR A 56 -4.01 -5.89 6.40
C THR A 56 -3.88 -6.85 7.59
N GLY A 57 -2.68 -6.97 8.13
CA GLY A 57 -2.36 -7.71 9.33
C GLY A 57 -1.30 -8.79 9.15
N HIS A 58 -0.37 -8.87 10.11
CA HIS A 58 0.78 -9.77 10.09
C HIS A 58 0.43 -11.23 9.77
N PHE A 59 -0.70 -11.71 10.33
CA PHE A 59 -1.14 -13.09 10.11
C PHE A 59 -1.45 -13.34 8.63
N ASN A 60 -2.18 -12.42 8.01
CA ASN A 60 -2.59 -12.53 6.61
C ASN A 60 -1.37 -12.49 5.68
N ILE A 61 -0.51 -11.48 5.84
CA ILE A 61 0.71 -11.33 5.04
C ILE A 61 1.62 -12.56 5.18
N LYS A 62 1.91 -13.02 6.41
CA LYS A 62 2.77 -14.20 6.64
C LYS A 62 2.19 -15.49 6.06
N ASN A 63 0.89 -15.69 6.16
CA ASN A 63 0.24 -16.86 5.56
C ASN A 63 0.35 -16.80 4.04
N LYS A 64 0.05 -15.65 3.44
CA LYS A 64 0.16 -15.48 1.99
C LYS A 64 1.59 -15.68 1.49
N ILE A 65 2.61 -15.21 2.22
CA ILE A 65 4.02 -15.50 1.90
C ILE A 65 4.27 -17.01 1.86
N ARG A 66 3.77 -17.77 2.84
CA ARG A 66 3.95 -19.24 2.88
C ARG A 66 3.22 -19.96 1.76
N GLU A 67 1.98 -19.55 1.46
CA GLU A 67 1.14 -20.12 0.41
C GLU A 67 1.76 -19.95 -0.98
N THR A 68 2.31 -18.76 -1.24
CA THR A 68 2.83 -18.39 -2.57
C THR A 68 4.34 -18.53 -2.70
N ASN A 69 5.04 -18.82 -1.60
CA ASN A 69 6.50 -18.74 -1.50
C ASN A 69 7.04 -17.36 -1.95
N ALA A 70 6.30 -16.29 -1.59
CA ALA A 70 6.67 -14.92 -1.93
C ALA A 70 8.03 -14.54 -1.35
N ILE A 71 8.76 -13.68 -2.07
CA ILE A 71 10.11 -13.24 -1.67
C ILE A 71 10.08 -12.10 -0.66
N LEU A 72 9.00 -11.34 -0.66
CA LEU A 72 8.78 -10.14 0.17
C LEU A 72 7.30 -10.02 0.52
N GLY A 73 7.01 -9.59 1.74
CA GLY A 73 5.72 -9.07 2.15
C GLY A 73 5.89 -7.72 2.82
N ALA A 74 4.91 -6.84 2.71
CA ALA A 74 4.95 -5.55 3.38
C ALA A 74 3.55 -4.97 3.62
N GLU A 75 3.45 -4.04 4.57
CA GLU A 75 2.23 -3.31 4.88
C GLU A 75 2.49 -1.79 4.82
N MET A 76 1.46 -1.03 4.46
CA MET A 76 1.49 0.44 4.48
C MET A 76 1.84 1.00 5.88
N SER A 77 1.61 0.24 6.94
CA SER A 77 1.99 0.57 8.31
C SER A 77 3.50 0.50 8.57
N GLY A 78 4.30 -0.02 7.62
CA GLY A 78 5.75 -0.12 7.71
C GLY A 78 6.26 -1.47 8.21
N HIS A 79 5.39 -2.48 8.40
CA HIS A 79 5.81 -3.85 8.66
C HIS A 79 6.38 -4.49 7.39
N ILE A 80 7.53 -5.15 7.51
CA ILE A 80 8.27 -5.71 6.37
C ILE A 80 8.66 -7.15 6.69
N PHE A 81 8.37 -8.05 5.76
CA PHE A 81 8.55 -9.50 5.89
C PHE A 81 9.44 -9.98 4.73
N ILE A 82 10.76 -10.00 4.93
CA ILE A 82 11.71 -10.47 3.92
C ILE A 82 11.82 -11.98 4.02
N ASN A 83 11.48 -12.69 2.91
CA ASN A 83 11.56 -14.15 2.81
C ASN A 83 12.65 -14.62 1.82
N TYR A 84 13.31 -13.70 1.12
CA TYR A 84 14.47 -14.00 0.30
C TYR A 84 15.71 -14.17 1.20
N ASP A 85 16.24 -15.39 1.25
CA ASP A 85 17.37 -15.78 2.12
C ASP A 85 17.20 -15.35 3.59
N TRP A 86 15.96 -15.27 4.04
CA TRP A 86 15.56 -14.92 5.40
C TRP A 86 14.26 -15.65 5.79
N TYR A 87 13.73 -15.40 6.97
CA TYR A 87 12.69 -16.22 7.60
C TYR A 87 11.25 -15.79 7.31
N GLY A 88 11.02 -14.69 6.60
CA GLY A 88 9.66 -14.21 6.24
C GLY A 88 8.81 -13.74 7.42
N PHE A 89 9.41 -13.29 8.51
CA PHE A 89 8.69 -12.64 9.61
C PHE A 89 8.98 -11.14 9.66
N ASP A 90 8.19 -10.41 10.42
CA ASP A 90 8.37 -8.97 10.62
C ASP A 90 9.66 -8.71 11.39
N ASP A 91 10.66 -8.16 10.71
CA ASP A 91 11.99 -7.91 11.25
C ASP A 91 12.48 -6.51 10.88
N GLY A 92 12.20 -5.57 11.77
CA GLY A 92 12.61 -4.17 11.58
C GLY A 92 14.12 -3.98 11.56
N ILE A 93 14.89 -4.79 12.30
CA ILE A 93 16.35 -4.69 12.34
C ILE A 93 16.94 -5.16 11.02
N TYR A 94 16.54 -6.34 10.55
CA TYR A 94 17.02 -6.86 9.27
C TYR A 94 16.58 -5.98 8.10
N SER A 95 15.33 -5.51 8.10
CA SER A 95 14.83 -4.57 7.09
C SER A 95 15.64 -3.28 7.06
N ALA A 96 16.01 -2.72 8.22
CA ALA A 96 16.86 -1.53 8.29
C ALA A 96 18.27 -1.77 7.71
N VAL A 97 18.87 -2.93 8.00
CA VAL A 97 20.18 -3.32 7.43
C VAL A 97 20.12 -3.45 5.91
N ILE A 98 19.06 -4.10 5.39
CA ILE A 98 18.87 -4.24 3.93
C ILE A 98 18.66 -2.87 3.28
N LEU A 99 17.85 -1.99 3.88
CA LEU A 99 17.65 -0.63 3.36
C LEU A 99 18.96 0.18 3.37
N ALA A 100 19.75 0.09 4.44
CA ALA A 100 21.07 0.73 4.49
C ALA A 100 22.00 0.18 3.40
N LYS A 101 21.98 -1.13 3.15
CA LYS A 101 22.73 -1.74 2.07
C LYS A 101 22.27 -1.22 0.70
N ILE A 102 20.97 -1.20 0.43
CA ILE A 102 20.41 -0.66 -0.82
C ILE A 102 20.90 0.78 -1.02
N ILE A 103 20.77 1.63 -0.01
CA ILE A 103 21.19 3.04 -0.09
C ILE A 103 22.69 3.15 -0.36
N SER A 104 23.52 2.29 0.25
CA SER A 104 24.97 2.31 0.03
C SER A 104 25.40 1.84 -1.38
N GLU A 105 24.54 1.12 -2.07
CA GLU A 105 24.74 0.62 -3.44
C GLU A 105 24.16 1.59 -4.51
N LEU A 106 23.40 2.62 -4.09
CA LEU A 106 22.90 3.63 -5.02
C LEU A 106 24.06 4.53 -5.50
N GLU A 107 24.09 4.78 -6.82
CA GLU A 107 24.98 5.76 -7.43
C GLU A 107 24.48 7.21 -7.36
N ILE A 108 23.25 7.38 -6.87
CA ILE A 108 22.53 8.65 -6.74
C ILE A 108 21.99 8.82 -5.32
N ASP A 109 21.67 10.04 -4.94
CA ASP A 109 21.03 10.31 -3.66
C ASP A 109 19.67 9.64 -3.54
N LEU A 110 19.30 9.24 -2.32
CA LEU A 110 18.01 8.61 -2.04
C LEU A 110 16.83 9.48 -2.49
N SER A 111 16.90 10.80 -2.28
CA SER A 111 15.82 11.72 -2.73
C SER A 111 15.64 11.71 -4.24
N THR A 112 16.73 11.60 -5.01
CA THR A 112 16.69 11.45 -6.47
C THR A 112 16.05 10.12 -6.83
N LYS A 113 16.49 9.01 -6.22
CA LYS A 113 15.90 7.68 -6.45
C LYS A 113 14.40 7.65 -6.16
N ILE A 114 13.95 8.26 -5.06
CA ILE A 114 12.53 8.36 -4.73
C ILE A 114 11.76 9.21 -5.75
N SER A 115 12.36 10.27 -6.28
CA SER A 115 11.73 11.12 -7.28
C SER A 115 11.58 10.48 -8.66
N ASP A 116 12.30 9.37 -8.92
CA ASP A 116 12.18 8.58 -10.15
C ASP A 116 10.93 7.68 -10.15
N PHE A 117 10.37 7.40 -8.96
CA PHE A 117 9.11 6.67 -8.88
C PHE A 117 7.93 7.51 -9.41
N PRO A 118 6.89 6.85 -9.94
CA PRO A 118 5.71 7.56 -10.45
C PRO A 118 5.09 8.47 -9.39
N LYS A 119 4.82 9.71 -9.76
CA LYS A 119 4.18 10.68 -8.88
C LYS A 119 2.68 10.45 -8.84
N VAL A 120 2.14 10.33 -7.65
CA VAL A 120 0.71 10.24 -7.37
C VAL A 120 0.34 11.20 -6.24
N PHE A 121 -0.93 11.58 -6.20
CA PHE A 121 -1.50 12.37 -5.12
C PHE A 121 -2.33 11.44 -4.24
N SER A 122 -1.90 11.24 -3.00
CA SER A 122 -2.59 10.36 -2.07
C SER A 122 -2.92 11.05 -0.76
N THR A 123 -4.07 10.71 -0.16
CA THR A 123 -4.35 11.07 1.21
C THR A 123 -3.40 10.36 2.16
N PRO A 124 -3.13 10.90 3.35
CA PRO A 124 -2.77 10.05 4.47
C PRO A 124 -3.88 9.03 4.74
N GLU A 125 -3.63 8.10 5.66
CA GLU A 125 -4.70 7.25 6.19
C GLU A 125 -5.70 8.12 6.94
N LEU A 126 -6.92 8.21 6.44
CA LEU A 126 -8.02 8.94 7.07
C LEU A 126 -8.79 7.99 7.99
N THR A 127 -9.19 8.46 9.15
CA THR A 127 -9.97 7.66 10.09
C THR A 127 -11.23 8.38 10.53
N LEU A 128 -12.33 7.63 10.66
CA LEU A 128 -13.58 8.09 11.22
C LEU A 128 -13.94 7.22 12.42
N ASP A 129 -14.10 7.84 13.60
CA ASP A 129 -14.56 7.12 14.79
C ASP A 129 -16.04 6.73 14.62
N VAL A 130 -16.35 5.48 14.90
CA VAL A 130 -17.69 4.90 14.77
C VAL A 130 -17.96 3.94 15.93
N GLU A 131 -19.22 3.58 16.15
CA GLU A 131 -19.56 2.52 17.09
C GLU A 131 -18.98 1.17 16.61
N ASP A 132 -18.26 0.46 17.50
CA ASP A 132 -17.58 -0.79 17.15
C ASP A 132 -18.51 -1.86 16.58
N SER A 133 -19.73 -1.91 17.08
CA SER A 133 -20.80 -2.81 16.62
C SER A 133 -21.30 -2.51 15.22
N GLN A 134 -21.11 -1.29 14.71
CA GLN A 134 -21.69 -0.82 13.43
C GLN A 134 -20.66 -0.74 12.29
N LYS A 135 -19.36 -0.74 12.61
CA LYS A 135 -18.30 -0.47 11.62
C LYS A 135 -18.35 -1.39 10.39
N PHE A 136 -18.62 -2.68 10.58
CA PHE A 136 -18.71 -3.63 9.48
C PHE A 136 -19.99 -3.44 8.67
N GLU A 137 -21.12 -3.19 9.34
CA GLU A 137 -22.40 -2.89 8.69
C GLU A 137 -22.32 -1.64 7.82
N MET A 138 -21.60 -0.60 8.29
CA MET A 138 -21.38 0.62 7.51
C MET A 138 -20.58 0.36 6.23
N VAL A 139 -19.55 -0.50 6.29
CA VAL A 139 -18.78 -0.90 5.10
C VAL A 139 -19.65 -1.70 4.13
N ASP A 140 -20.46 -2.65 4.64
CA ASP A 140 -21.36 -3.45 3.83
C ASP A 140 -22.45 -2.57 3.17
N LYS A 141 -22.99 -1.61 3.91
CA LYS A 141 -23.93 -0.62 3.38
C LYS A 141 -23.33 0.20 2.26
N PHE A 142 -22.13 0.76 2.45
CA PHE A 142 -21.36 1.49 1.43
C PHE A 142 -21.18 0.64 0.17
N LYS A 143 -20.75 -0.62 0.33
CA LYS A 143 -20.55 -1.56 -0.77
C LYS A 143 -21.83 -1.81 -1.60
N ASN A 144 -23.00 -1.86 -0.94
CA ASN A 144 -24.26 -2.19 -1.57
C ASN A 144 -25.02 -0.99 -2.14
N GLU A 145 -24.78 0.22 -1.62
CA GLU A 145 -25.53 1.43 -2.00
C GLU A 145 -24.79 2.31 -3.02
N VAL A 146 -23.47 2.19 -3.09
CA VAL A 146 -22.66 3.01 -4.02
C VAL A 146 -22.62 2.35 -5.40
N ASP A 147 -22.83 3.15 -6.43
CA ASP A 147 -22.63 2.73 -7.81
C ASP A 147 -21.13 2.76 -8.18
N PHE A 148 -20.56 1.59 -8.32
CA PHE A 148 -19.16 1.39 -8.73
C PHE A 148 -19.01 1.13 -10.23
N SER A 149 -19.96 1.54 -11.06
CA SER A 149 -19.89 1.36 -12.51
C SER A 149 -18.59 2.00 -13.06
N GLY A 150 -17.80 1.19 -13.77
CA GLY A 150 -16.51 1.64 -14.32
C GLY A 150 -15.31 1.51 -13.38
N TYR A 151 -15.51 0.94 -12.18
CA TYR A 151 -14.44 0.62 -11.24
C TYR A 151 -14.24 -0.89 -11.10
N GLU A 152 -13.01 -1.31 -10.94
CA GLU A 152 -12.67 -2.66 -10.48
C GLU A 152 -12.80 -2.70 -8.96
N ILE A 153 -13.47 -3.73 -8.44
CA ILE A 153 -13.71 -3.89 -7.01
C ILE A 153 -12.90 -5.03 -6.45
N LEU A 154 -12.19 -4.76 -5.36
CA LEU A 154 -11.50 -5.73 -4.54
C LEU A 154 -12.07 -5.66 -3.12
N ASP A 155 -12.71 -6.72 -2.65
CA ASP A 155 -13.45 -6.76 -1.39
C ASP A 155 -12.88 -7.73 -0.35
N ILE A 156 -11.57 -7.95 -0.41
CA ILE A 156 -10.88 -8.86 0.54
C ILE A 156 -10.73 -8.28 1.95
N ASP A 157 -10.70 -6.95 2.10
CA ASP A 157 -10.60 -6.25 3.41
C ASP A 157 -11.29 -4.89 3.30
N GLY A 158 -12.61 -4.86 3.46
CA GLY A 158 -13.45 -3.72 3.14
C GLY A 158 -13.73 -3.63 1.63
N VAL A 159 -13.79 -2.43 1.10
CA VAL A 159 -14.03 -2.17 -0.33
C VAL A 159 -12.92 -1.30 -0.87
N ARG A 160 -12.10 -1.84 -1.76
CA ARG A 160 -11.17 -1.09 -2.59
C ARG A 160 -11.74 -1.02 -4.00
N PHE A 161 -11.89 0.17 -4.52
CA PHE A 161 -12.38 0.42 -5.87
C PHE A 161 -11.34 1.19 -6.65
N SER A 162 -11.06 0.75 -7.87
CA SER A 162 -9.97 1.29 -8.70
C SER A 162 -10.42 1.54 -10.12
N SER A 163 -9.91 2.61 -10.70
CA SER A 163 -9.94 2.91 -12.12
C SER A 163 -8.51 3.01 -12.65
N SER A 164 -8.35 3.30 -13.93
CA SER A 164 -7.02 3.54 -14.52
C SER A 164 -6.32 4.78 -13.97
N LYS A 165 -7.01 5.68 -13.26
CA LYS A 165 -6.48 7.00 -12.84
C LYS A 165 -6.55 7.25 -11.33
N ALA A 166 -7.34 6.49 -10.61
CA ALA A 166 -7.56 6.70 -9.18
C ALA A 166 -8.04 5.42 -8.51
N TRP A 167 -7.83 5.34 -7.20
CA TRP A 167 -8.44 4.30 -6.37
C TRP A 167 -8.84 4.87 -5.00
N GLY A 168 -9.80 4.23 -4.38
CA GLY A 168 -10.22 4.50 -3.02
C GLY A 168 -10.39 3.22 -2.23
N LEU A 169 -10.26 3.34 -0.92
CA LEU A 169 -10.46 2.25 0.05
C LEU A 169 -11.33 2.75 1.18
N LEU A 170 -12.33 1.97 1.55
CA LEU A 170 -13.05 2.05 2.80
C LEU A 170 -13.03 0.69 3.50
N ARG A 171 -12.55 0.63 4.73
CA ARG A 171 -12.51 -0.60 5.52
C ARG A 171 -12.81 -0.35 6.99
N ALA A 172 -13.28 -1.36 7.69
CA ALA A 172 -13.38 -1.35 9.14
C ALA A 172 -12.02 -1.74 9.75
N SER A 173 -11.58 -1.00 10.78
CA SER A 173 -10.38 -1.37 11.53
C SER A 173 -10.64 -2.67 12.33
N ASN A 174 -9.68 -3.59 12.32
CA ASN A 174 -9.77 -4.83 13.10
C ASN A 174 -9.45 -4.62 14.59
N THR A 175 -8.77 -3.53 14.94
CA THR A 175 -8.21 -3.30 16.28
C THR A 175 -8.82 -2.11 17.00
N SER A 176 -9.62 -1.29 16.32
CA SER A 176 -10.21 -0.06 16.88
C SER A 176 -11.60 0.21 16.34
N PRO A 177 -12.44 0.97 17.05
CA PRO A 177 -13.78 1.37 16.62
C PRO A 177 -13.71 2.49 15.57
N LYS A 178 -13.15 2.18 14.39
CA LYS A 178 -12.89 3.17 13.34
C LYS A 178 -13.17 2.58 11.96
N LEU A 179 -13.61 3.43 11.06
CA LEU A 179 -13.44 3.25 9.63
C LEU A 179 -12.11 3.85 9.20
N VAL A 180 -11.46 3.20 8.25
CA VAL A 180 -10.19 3.60 7.68
C VAL A 180 -10.39 3.82 6.19
N MET A 181 -9.92 4.96 5.69
CA MET A 181 -10.04 5.35 4.29
C MET A 181 -8.69 5.81 3.75
N ARG A 182 -8.46 5.57 2.48
CA ARG A 182 -7.35 6.12 1.72
C ARG A 182 -7.76 6.30 0.27
N PHE A 183 -7.32 7.40 -0.34
CA PHE A 183 -7.58 7.71 -1.74
C PHE A 183 -6.29 8.08 -2.43
N GLU A 184 -6.18 7.76 -3.72
CA GLU A 184 -5.03 8.11 -4.55
C GLU A 184 -5.51 8.39 -5.97
N GLY A 185 -4.91 9.38 -6.61
CA GLY A 185 -5.18 9.75 -7.99
C GLY A 185 -3.93 10.27 -8.71
N ASP A 186 -3.93 10.15 -10.03
CA ASP A 186 -2.84 10.62 -10.89
C ASP A 186 -2.74 12.14 -10.94
N THR A 187 -3.81 12.85 -10.59
CA THR A 187 -3.86 14.32 -10.60
C THR A 187 -4.47 14.86 -9.31
N CYS A 188 -4.06 16.06 -8.92
CA CYS A 188 -4.60 16.76 -7.76
C CYS A 188 -6.11 17.05 -7.89
N LEU A 189 -6.64 17.20 -9.11
CA LEU A 189 -8.06 17.46 -9.36
C LEU A 189 -8.95 16.27 -9.03
N LEU A 190 -8.49 15.04 -9.22
CA LEU A 190 -9.22 13.83 -8.81
C LEU A 190 -9.34 13.71 -7.29
N TYR A 191 -8.42 14.35 -6.57
CA TYR A 191 -8.38 14.40 -5.12
C TYR A 191 -9.32 15.44 -4.51
N THR A 192 -9.64 16.51 -5.25
CA THR A 192 -10.38 17.68 -4.73
C THR A 192 -11.80 17.81 -5.27
N SER A 193 -12.20 17.06 -6.30
CA SER A 193 -13.48 17.26 -6.97
C SER A 193 -14.71 16.89 -6.13
N ASP A 194 -14.59 16.03 -5.12
CA ASP A 194 -15.70 15.67 -4.24
C ASP A 194 -15.89 16.57 -3.01
N ALA A 195 -14.93 17.46 -2.74
CA ALA A 195 -15.03 18.35 -1.56
C ALA A 195 -15.70 19.69 -1.87
N ALA A 196 -15.98 20.00 -3.14
CA ALA A 196 -16.44 21.31 -3.57
C ALA A 196 -17.93 21.40 -3.94
N ASP A 197 -18.65 20.28 -4.04
CA ASP A 197 -20.07 20.28 -4.46
C ASP A 197 -21.10 20.40 -3.31
N ASP A 198 -20.66 20.44 -2.05
CA ASP A 198 -21.58 20.57 -0.90
C ASP A 198 -21.87 22.01 -0.45
N ASP A 199 -21.42 23.03 -1.17
CA ASP A 199 -21.67 24.43 -0.84
C ASP A 199 -22.53 25.15 -1.91
N VAL A 200 -23.66 24.58 -2.32
CA VAL A 200 -24.70 25.34 -3.02
C VAL A 200 -26.09 24.87 -2.61
N SER A 201 -26.63 25.41 -1.55
CA SER A 201 -28.05 25.84 -1.48
C SER A 201 -28.39 26.39 -0.09
#